data_f975da9ecb0e2b8078aaf74f9d19052a
#
_entry.id   f975da9ecb0e2b8078aaf74f9d19052a
#
_cell.length_a   1.000
_cell.length_b   1.000
_cell.length_c   1.000
_cell.angle_alpha   90.00
_cell.angle_beta   90.00
_cell.angle_gamma   90.00
#
_symmetry.space_group_name_H-M   'P 1'
#
loop_
_entity.id
_entity.type
_entity.pdbx_description
1 polymer ?
#
loop_
_entity_poly.entity_id
_entity_poly.type
_entity_poly.pdbx_seq_one_letter_code
_entity_poly.pdbx_strand_id
1 'polypeptide(L)'
;MTGYCSGPYSCPLTRSLYYSRGQFVSHRMNDERGSMTQLEARQVKAVELDILTELDRVCREHQLSYALAYGTLIGAMRHSGFIPWDDDIDVYMPRDDYEKLYDLWKQGALGEHYSLVSYRDRTSINSYCKLVDTRTRAVESFLDESAGNLGLWVDIFPLERVDITDPAVHRAARRGLRLVWWKYIAASNPRYATSTLRRIIKYMLYPITRFADLYAISRRQDELARACHRSSVENPDNERYVLL
;
A
#
# COMPACT_ATOMS: atom_id res chain seq x y z
N MET A 1 2.45 12.48 32.87
CA MET A 1 1.36 13.40 32.51
C MET A 1 0.70 12.84 31.27
N THR A 2 -0.48 12.28 31.45
CA THR A 2 -1.26 11.54 30.47
C THR A 2 -2.17 12.52 29.74
N GLY A 3 -1.88 12.78 28.47
CA GLY A 3 -2.75 13.54 27.59
C GLY A 3 -3.38 12.62 26.54
N TYR A 4 -4.57 12.11 26.80
CA TYR A 4 -5.43 11.47 25.80
C TYR A 4 -5.98 12.52 24.85
N CYS A 5 -5.58 12.54 23.61
CA CYS A 5 -6.28 13.28 22.56
C CYS A 5 -7.55 12.52 22.16
N SER A 6 -8.66 12.90 22.74
CA SER A 6 -10.00 12.51 22.30
C SER A 6 -10.50 13.53 21.27
N GLY A 7 -10.28 13.25 19.98
CA GLY A 7 -10.86 14.01 18.87
C GLY A 7 -11.88 13.13 18.11
N PRO A 8 -13.02 13.71 17.61
CA PRO A 8 -14.15 12.95 17.07
C PRO A 8 -14.01 12.67 15.57
N TYR A 9 -12.92 12.03 15.15
CA TYR A 9 -12.74 11.59 13.76
C TYR A 9 -12.45 10.10 13.67
N SER A 10 -13.35 9.30 14.25
CA SER A 10 -13.46 7.90 13.88
C SER A 10 -14.31 7.82 12.60
N CYS A 11 -13.67 7.80 11.44
CA CYS A 11 -14.35 7.49 10.19
C CYS A 11 -14.77 6.01 10.21
N PRO A 12 -16.08 5.67 10.27
CA PRO A 12 -16.52 4.28 10.34
C PRO A 12 -16.23 3.48 9.06
N LEU A 13 -15.81 4.15 7.98
CA LEU A 13 -15.61 3.55 6.66
C LEU A 13 -14.23 2.93 6.48
N THR A 14 -13.22 3.36 7.24
CA THR A 14 -11.85 2.82 7.11
C THR A 14 -11.72 1.45 7.77
N ARG A 15 -12.51 1.11 8.77
CA ARG A 15 -12.46 -0.18 9.48
C ARG A 15 -13.03 -1.35 8.69
N SER A 16 -13.79 -1.11 7.61
CA SER A 16 -14.46 -2.16 6.83
C SER A 16 -13.79 -2.51 5.51
N LEU A 17 -12.80 -1.73 5.06
CA LEU A 17 -12.17 -1.94 3.75
C LEU A 17 -10.87 -2.76 3.83
N TYR A 18 -10.21 -2.81 4.98
CA TYR A 18 -8.91 -3.47 5.15
C TYR A 18 -8.94 -4.80 5.90
N TYR A 19 -10.06 -5.20 6.52
CA TYR A 19 -10.13 -6.45 7.28
C TYR A 19 -11.29 -7.34 6.82
N SER A 20 -11.11 -8.07 5.73
CA SER A 20 -11.90 -9.26 5.48
C SER A 20 -11.11 -10.50 5.94
N ARG A 21 -11.49 -11.05 7.10
CA ARG A 21 -11.04 -12.37 7.55
C ARG A 21 -11.19 -13.37 6.39
N GLY A 22 -10.11 -14.01 5.97
CA GLY A 22 -10.12 -15.13 5.04
C GLY A 22 -9.53 -14.85 3.66
N GLN A 23 -8.59 -13.92 3.52
CA GLN A 23 -7.77 -13.83 2.32
C GLN A 23 -6.70 -14.92 2.38
N PHE A 24 -6.90 -16.00 1.62
CA PHE A 24 -5.85 -16.99 1.39
C PHE A 24 -4.84 -16.37 0.43
N VAL A 25 -3.77 -15.82 0.96
CA VAL A 25 -2.59 -15.51 0.19
C VAL A 25 -1.70 -16.74 0.22
N SER A 26 -1.45 -17.36 -0.92
CA SER A 26 -0.50 -18.45 -1.00
C SER A 26 0.88 -17.88 -1.30
N HIS A 27 1.80 -18.01 -0.37
CA HIS A 27 3.18 -17.54 -0.51
C HIS A 27 4.08 -18.71 -0.93
N ARG A 28 4.88 -18.52 -1.98
CA ARG A 28 5.82 -19.50 -2.49
C ARG A 28 7.17 -18.86 -2.77
N MET A 29 8.22 -19.65 -2.68
CA MET A 29 9.58 -19.24 -3.01
C MET A 29 10.22 -20.25 -3.96
N ASN A 30 11.03 -19.76 -4.92
CA ASN A 30 11.84 -20.63 -5.74
C ASN A 30 12.95 -21.26 -4.90
N ASP A 31 13.07 -22.59 -4.92
CA ASP A 31 14.25 -23.28 -4.41
C ASP A 31 15.39 -23.27 -5.45
N GLU A 32 16.59 -23.70 -5.04
CA GLU A 32 17.78 -23.76 -5.92
C GLU A 32 17.59 -24.64 -7.17
N ARG A 33 16.53 -25.45 -7.22
CA ARG A 33 16.16 -26.33 -8.35
C ARG A 33 15.05 -25.74 -9.21
N GLY A 34 14.59 -24.51 -8.92
CA GLY A 34 13.50 -23.84 -9.62
C GLY A 34 12.09 -24.35 -9.27
N SER A 35 11.96 -25.14 -8.19
CA SER A 35 10.66 -25.61 -7.70
C SER A 35 10.06 -24.58 -6.75
N MET A 36 8.74 -24.34 -6.85
CA MET A 36 8.00 -23.39 -6.00
C MET A 36 7.51 -24.08 -4.74
N THR A 37 8.16 -23.80 -3.62
CA THR A 37 7.78 -24.32 -2.30
C THR A 37 6.88 -23.34 -1.57
N GLN A 38 5.81 -23.83 -0.94
CA GLN A 38 4.93 -23.01 -0.11
C GLN A 38 5.66 -22.58 1.17
N LEU A 39 5.60 -21.29 1.49
CA LEU A 39 6.19 -20.73 2.70
C LEU A 39 5.23 -20.85 3.90
N GLU A 40 5.80 -21.13 5.06
CA GLU A 40 5.11 -21.00 6.35
C GLU A 40 5.08 -19.55 6.80
N ALA A 41 4.12 -19.18 7.67
CA ALA A 41 3.96 -17.81 8.17
C ALA A 41 5.24 -17.21 8.76
N ARG A 42 6.08 -18.03 9.44
CA ARG A 42 7.36 -17.58 9.98
C ARG A 42 8.37 -17.23 8.89
N GLN A 43 8.37 -17.97 7.80
CA GLN A 43 9.25 -17.72 6.65
C GLN A 43 8.80 -16.48 5.88
N VAL A 44 7.49 -16.27 5.74
CA VAL A 44 6.91 -15.05 5.16
C VAL A 44 7.42 -13.83 5.91
N LYS A 45 7.25 -13.79 7.24
CA LYS A 45 7.73 -12.70 8.11
C LYS A 45 9.24 -12.47 8.02
N ALA A 46 10.04 -13.53 7.86
CA ALA A 46 11.48 -13.41 7.69
C ALA A 46 11.82 -12.72 6.34
N VAL A 47 11.17 -13.12 5.25
CA VAL A 47 11.37 -12.49 3.93
C VAL A 47 10.93 -11.03 3.94
N GLU A 48 9.80 -10.71 4.54
CA GLU A 48 9.32 -9.32 4.64
C GLU A 48 10.28 -8.45 5.47
N LEU A 49 10.87 -9.01 6.53
CA LEU A 49 11.90 -8.31 7.31
C LEU A 49 13.18 -8.08 6.49
N ASP A 50 13.56 -9.04 5.62
CA ASP A 50 14.68 -8.87 4.69
C ASP A 50 14.40 -7.75 3.69
N ILE A 51 13.16 -7.66 3.17
CA ILE A 51 12.73 -6.57 2.28
C ILE A 51 12.79 -5.21 3.00
N LEU A 52 12.31 -5.15 4.26
CA LEU A 52 12.41 -3.93 5.07
C LEU A 52 13.86 -3.54 5.34
N THR A 53 14.73 -4.53 5.58
CA THR A 53 16.17 -4.30 5.79
C THR A 53 16.83 -3.71 4.56
N GLU A 54 16.46 -4.17 3.37
CA GLU A 54 16.92 -3.59 2.10
C GLU A 54 16.42 -2.16 1.92
N LEU A 55 15.15 -1.89 2.24
CA LEU A 55 14.62 -0.53 2.24
C LEU A 55 15.41 0.39 3.19
N ASP A 56 15.67 -0.07 4.42
CA ASP A 56 16.43 0.68 5.42
C ASP A 56 17.87 0.98 4.93
N ARG A 57 18.53 -0.02 4.29
CA ARG A 57 19.86 0.17 3.69
C ARG A 57 19.86 1.32 2.67
N VAL A 58 18.94 1.27 1.71
CA VAL A 58 18.84 2.30 0.66
C VAL A 58 18.48 3.67 1.27
N CYS A 59 17.56 3.70 2.23
CA CYS A 59 17.17 4.93 2.92
C CYS A 59 18.36 5.56 3.66
N ARG A 60 19.16 4.78 4.36
CA ARG A 60 20.37 5.29 5.07
C ARG A 60 21.44 5.77 4.10
N GLU A 61 21.72 5.02 3.04
CA GLU A 61 22.73 5.39 2.05
C GLU A 61 22.38 6.69 1.32
N HIS A 62 21.10 6.94 1.06
CA HIS A 62 20.63 8.09 0.30
C HIS A 62 19.94 9.17 1.14
N GLN A 63 20.01 9.07 2.48
CA GLN A 63 19.42 10.02 3.43
C GLN A 63 17.93 10.24 3.21
N LEU A 64 17.19 9.14 2.94
CA LEU A 64 15.74 9.15 2.86
C LEU A 64 15.12 8.85 4.22
N SER A 65 13.98 9.46 4.49
CA SER A 65 13.22 9.27 5.73
C SER A 65 12.04 8.34 5.49
N TYR A 66 11.81 7.41 6.41
CA TYR A 66 10.58 6.63 6.47
C TYR A 66 10.18 6.36 7.94
N ALA A 67 8.95 5.95 8.14
CA ALA A 67 8.42 5.54 9.44
C ALA A 67 7.57 4.28 9.29
N LEU A 68 7.59 3.42 10.30
CA LEU A 68 6.68 2.27 10.35
C LEU A 68 5.24 2.75 10.44
N ALA A 69 4.32 2.05 9.77
CA ALA A 69 2.92 2.41 9.69
C ALA A 69 2.02 1.33 10.32
N TYR A 70 0.78 1.67 10.61
CA TYR A 70 -0.31 0.77 11.00
C TYR A 70 0.06 -0.36 11.95
N GLY A 71 -0.20 -1.62 11.54
CA GLY A 71 0.09 -2.85 12.27
C GLY A 71 1.58 -3.01 12.58
N THR A 72 2.43 -2.68 11.63
CA THR A 72 3.89 -2.76 11.77
C THR A 72 4.40 -1.89 12.92
N LEU A 73 3.94 -0.64 13.03
CA LEU A 73 4.31 0.25 14.13
C LEU A 73 3.81 -0.28 15.48
N ILE A 74 2.56 -0.75 15.52
CA ILE A 74 1.98 -1.31 16.75
C ILE A 74 2.75 -2.56 17.17
N GLY A 75 3.12 -3.42 16.23
CA GLY A 75 3.92 -4.62 16.45
C GLY A 75 5.30 -4.28 17.02
N ALA A 76 6.01 -3.35 16.39
CA ALA A 76 7.32 -2.90 16.88
C ALA A 76 7.26 -2.37 18.31
N MET A 77 6.27 -1.55 18.64
CA MET A 77 6.13 -0.91 19.95
C MET A 77 5.64 -1.85 21.06
N ARG A 78 4.78 -2.82 20.74
CA ARG A 78 4.12 -3.66 21.75
C ARG A 78 4.65 -5.08 21.80
N HIS A 79 5.18 -5.59 20.70
CA HIS A 79 5.61 -6.98 20.55
C HIS A 79 7.10 -7.12 20.22
N SER A 80 7.83 -6.00 20.09
CA SER A 80 9.23 -5.97 19.62
C SER A 80 9.42 -6.72 18.29
N GLY A 81 8.44 -6.63 17.41
CA GLY A 81 8.39 -7.31 16.14
C GLY A 81 6.98 -7.27 15.56
N PHE A 82 6.59 -8.28 14.81
CA PHE A 82 5.24 -8.40 14.24
C PHE A 82 4.18 -8.61 15.33
N ILE A 83 2.98 -8.11 15.09
CA ILE A 83 1.81 -8.61 15.81
C ILE A 83 1.67 -10.12 15.48
N PRO A 84 1.36 -11.01 16.45
CA PRO A 84 1.39 -12.47 16.22
C PRO A 84 0.56 -12.98 15.04
N TRP A 85 -0.55 -12.31 14.74
CA TRP A 85 -1.50 -12.66 13.67
C TRP A 85 -1.39 -11.75 12.44
N ASP A 86 -0.44 -10.84 12.41
CA ASP A 86 -0.16 -9.92 11.30
C ASP A 86 0.96 -10.49 10.44
N ASP A 87 0.87 -10.32 9.13
CA ASP A 87 1.76 -10.91 8.15
C ASP A 87 2.14 -9.92 7.03
N ASP A 88 2.05 -8.62 7.30
CA ASP A 88 2.43 -7.57 6.38
C ASP A 88 3.29 -6.49 7.04
N ILE A 89 4.08 -5.80 6.23
CA ILE A 89 4.88 -4.64 6.64
C ILE A 89 4.45 -3.44 5.85
N ASP A 90 4.05 -2.40 6.59
CA ASP A 90 3.64 -1.11 6.08
C ASP A 90 4.59 -0.01 6.53
N VAL A 91 4.99 0.88 5.62
CA VAL A 91 5.77 2.06 5.95
C VAL A 91 5.18 3.32 5.33
N TYR A 92 5.35 4.43 6.03
CA TYR A 92 5.11 5.77 5.51
C TYR A 92 6.42 6.40 5.04
N MET A 93 6.37 7.13 3.93
CA MET A 93 7.50 7.88 3.43
C MET A 93 7.05 9.29 3.00
N PRO A 94 7.73 10.37 3.40
CA PRO A 94 7.44 11.70 2.88
C PRO A 94 7.48 11.72 1.35
N ARG A 95 6.59 12.46 0.70
CA ARG A 95 6.45 12.47 -0.76
C ARG A 95 7.78 12.71 -1.50
N ASP A 96 8.56 13.67 -1.04
CA ASP A 96 9.83 14.00 -1.69
C ASP A 96 10.82 12.83 -1.65
N ASP A 97 10.89 12.11 -0.53
CA ASP A 97 11.75 10.95 -0.36
C ASP A 97 11.20 9.72 -1.11
N TYR A 98 9.88 9.58 -1.17
CA TYR A 98 9.21 8.54 -1.97
C TYR A 98 9.52 8.68 -3.48
N GLU A 99 9.51 9.90 -4.01
CA GLU A 99 9.90 10.12 -5.41
C GLU A 99 11.38 9.82 -5.65
N LYS A 100 12.25 10.25 -4.73
CA LYS A 100 13.69 9.93 -4.81
C LYS A 100 13.94 8.41 -4.76
N LEU A 101 13.22 7.66 -3.89
CA LEU A 101 13.34 6.20 -3.84
C LEU A 101 12.97 5.58 -5.18
N TYR A 102 11.91 6.06 -5.83
CA TYR A 102 11.51 5.59 -7.15
C TYR A 102 12.58 5.85 -8.22
N ASP A 103 13.20 7.04 -8.21
CA ASP A 103 14.28 7.40 -9.13
C ASP A 103 15.55 6.58 -8.87
N LEU A 104 15.91 6.35 -7.60
CA LEU A 104 17.03 5.51 -7.20
C LEU A 104 16.86 4.05 -7.67
N TRP A 105 15.65 3.51 -7.56
CA TRP A 105 15.35 2.19 -8.11
C TRP A 105 15.60 2.14 -9.63
N LYS A 106 15.14 3.15 -10.37
CA LYS A 106 15.40 3.23 -11.83
C LYS A 106 16.90 3.30 -12.17
N GLN A 107 17.71 3.80 -11.25
CA GLN A 107 19.17 3.86 -11.39
C GLN A 107 19.88 2.59 -10.91
N GLY A 108 19.13 1.59 -10.40
CA GLY A 108 19.69 0.33 -9.95
C GLY A 108 20.25 0.34 -8.52
N ALA A 109 19.77 1.22 -7.65
CA ALA A 109 20.23 1.31 -6.26
C ALA A 109 19.73 0.16 -5.36
N LEU A 110 18.68 -0.56 -5.77
CA LEU A 110 18.20 -1.75 -5.07
C LEU A 110 19.05 -2.99 -5.38
N GLY A 111 19.17 -3.90 -4.42
CA GLY A 111 19.80 -5.20 -4.62
C GLY A 111 19.11 -6.01 -5.72
N GLU A 112 19.86 -6.94 -6.34
CA GLU A 112 19.47 -7.70 -7.52
C GLU A 112 18.09 -8.39 -7.43
N HIS A 113 17.70 -8.79 -6.21
CA HIS A 113 16.45 -9.53 -5.98
C HIS A 113 15.28 -8.64 -5.57
N TYR A 114 15.46 -7.32 -5.54
CA TYR A 114 14.44 -6.40 -5.11
C TYR A 114 13.99 -5.49 -6.24
N SER A 115 12.70 -5.19 -6.28
CA SER A 115 12.12 -4.32 -7.28
C SER A 115 10.98 -3.49 -6.70
N LEU A 116 10.81 -2.27 -7.18
CA LEU A 116 9.58 -1.51 -6.92
C LEU A 116 8.52 -1.86 -7.95
N VAL A 117 7.30 -2.12 -7.48
CA VAL A 117 6.13 -2.29 -8.33
C VAL A 117 5.15 -1.15 -8.11
N SER A 118 4.59 -0.63 -9.20
CA SER A 118 3.81 0.60 -9.18
C SER A 118 2.80 0.63 -10.33
N TYR A 119 1.74 1.43 -10.17
CA TYR A 119 0.83 1.76 -11.26
C TYR A 119 1.55 2.47 -12.43
N ARG A 120 2.67 3.16 -12.16
CA ARG A 120 3.46 3.91 -13.14
C ARG A 120 4.05 3.00 -14.21
N ASP A 121 4.48 1.81 -13.78
CA ASP A 121 5.04 0.77 -14.66
C ASP A 121 4.00 -0.30 -15.01
N ARG A 122 2.75 -0.11 -14.62
CA ARG A 122 1.64 -1.07 -14.79
C ARG A 122 1.93 -2.44 -14.15
N THR A 123 2.74 -2.46 -13.09
CA THR A 123 3.10 -3.67 -12.35
C THR A 123 2.29 -3.86 -11.08
N SER A 124 1.63 -2.80 -10.59
CA SER A 124 0.68 -2.84 -9.46
C SER A 124 -0.47 -1.89 -9.70
N ILE A 125 -1.69 -2.27 -9.31
CA ILE A 125 -2.89 -1.43 -9.39
C ILE A 125 -3.02 -0.44 -8.22
N ASN A 126 -2.09 -0.46 -7.26
CA ASN A 126 -2.13 0.43 -6.11
C ASN A 126 -1.64 1.83 -6.48
N SER A 127 -2.15 2.86 -5.80
CA SER A 127 -1.70 4.25 -5.95
C SER A 127 -0.38 4.54 -5.22
N TYR A 128 0.19 3.55 -4.56
CA TYR A 128 1.47 3.55 -3.86
C TYR A 128 2.37 2.44 -4.38
N CYS A 129 3.66 2.49 -4.04
CA CYS A 129 4.63 1.47 -4.43
C CYS A 129 4.67 0.33 -3.41
N LYS A 130 5.03 -0.85 -3.91
CA LYS A 130 5.44 -1.98 -3.09
C LYS A 130 6.89 -2.32 -3.42
N LEU A 131 7.71 -2.52 -2.41
CA LEU A 131 9.04 -3.12 -2.59
C LEU A 131 8.89 -4.63 -2.49
N VAL A 132 9.24 -5.35 -3.54
CA VAL A 132 9.01 -6.80 -3.65
C VAL A 132 10.30 -7.58 -3.72
N ASP A 133 10.31 -8.80 -3.17
CA ASP A 133 11.35 -9.80 -3.40
C ASP A 133 10.95 -10.66 -4.62
N THR A 134 11.69 -10.52 -5.71
CA THR A 134 11.41 -11.16 -7.00
C THR A 134 11.64 -12.68 -7.00
N ARG A 135 12.32 -13.23 -5.97
CA ARG A 135 12.49 -14.67 -5.78
C ARG A 135 11.24 -15.36 -5.27
N THR A 136 10.30 -14.58 -4.74
CA THR A 136 9.06 -15.06 -4.13
C THR A 136 7.86 -14.84 -5.03
N ARG A 137 6.74 -15.49 -4.69
CA ARG A 137 5.47 -15.28 -5.37
C ARG A 137 4.33 -15.27 -4.36
N ALA A 138 3.59 -14.19 -4.33
CA ALA A 138 2.37 -14.04 -3.56
C ALA A 138 1.16 -13.98 -4.51
N VAL A 139 0.11 -14.74 -4.21
CA VAL A 139 -1.12 -14.77 -5.01
C VAL A 139 -2.26 -14.31 -4.12
N GLU A 140 -2.79 -13.14 -4.40
CA GLU A 140 -3.99 -12.61 -3.74
C GLU A 140 -5.24 -13.18 -4.43
N SER A 141 -5.95 -14.08 -3.75
CA SER A 141 -7.07 -14.86 -4.33
C SER A 141 -8.30 -14.02 -4.73
N PHE A 142 -8.40 -12.78 -4.30
CA PHE A 142 -9.56 -11.91 -4.57
C PHE A 142 -9.35 -10.94 -5.74
N LEU A 143 -8.10 -10.75 -6.19
CA LEU A 143 -7.77 -9.98 -7.38
C LEU A 143 -7.83 -10.87 -8.62
N ASP A 144 -8.08 -10.26 -9.77
CA ASP A 144 -7.94 -10.93 -11.06
C ASP A 144 -6.47 -11.36 -11.25
N GLU A 145 -6.24 -12.55 -11.79
CA GLU A 145 -4.90 -13.15 -11.99
C GLU A 145 -3.91 -12.22 -12.73
N SER A 146 -4.44 -11.29 -13.52
CA SER A 146 -3.64 -10.27 -14.21
C SER A 146 -3.00 -9.23 -13.29
N ALA A 147 -3.51 -9.08 -12.06
CA ALA A 147 -3.04 -8.08 -11.08
C ALA A 147 -2.26 -8.68 -9.90
N GLY A 148 -2.13 -10.01 -9.82
CA GLY A 148 -1.81 -10.72 -8.58
C GLY A 148 -0.51 -11.52 -8.53
N ASN A 149 0.37 -11.46 -9.52
CA ASN A 149 1.64 -12.19 -9.49
C ASN A 149 2.79 -11.34 -8.97
N LEU A 150 2.68 -10.88 -7.74
CA LEU A 150 3.74 -10.13 -7.06
C LEU A 150 4.59 -11.08 -6.21
N GLY A 151 5.86 -10.69 -5.92
CA GLY A 151 6.63 -11.27 -4.83
C GLY A 151 6.04 -10.90 -3.47
N LEU A 152 6.59 -11.41 -2.37
CA LEU A 152 6.36 -10.86 -1.03
C LEU A 152 6.82 -9.40 -1.02
N TRP A 153 6.17 -8.55 -0.23
CA TRP A 153 6.35 -7.11 -0.35
C TRP A 153 6.32 -6.36 1.00
N VAL A 154 6.85 -5.16 0.96
CA VAL A 154 6.61 -4.08 1.92
C VAL A 154 5.82 -2.98 1.23
N ASP A 155 4.71 -2.53 1.83
CA ASP A 155 3.89 -1.43 1.33
C ASP A 155 4.50 -0.08 1.71
N ILE A 156 4.71 0.81 0.73
CA ILE A 156 5.32 2.12 0.91
C ILE A 156 4.29 3.20 0.56
N PHE A 157 3.73 3.84 1.58
CA PHE A 157 2.69 4.84 1.44
C PHE A 157 3.29 6.25 1.41
N PRO A 158 3.06 7.03 0.34
CA PRO A 158 3.52 8.42 0.30
C PRO A 158 2.70 9.31 1.23
N LEU A 159 3.36 10.11 2.05
CA LEU A 159 2.74 11.15 2.86
C LEU A 159 2.89 12.52 2.19
N GLU A 160 1.77 13.18 1.98
CA GLU A 160 1.74 14.54 1.47
C GLU A 160 1.92 15.56 2.60
N ARG A 161 2.83 16.49 2.43
CA ARG A 161 2.92 17.67 3.27
C ARG A 161 1.84 18.66 2.83
N VAL A 162 0.90 18.98 3.69
CA VAL A 162 -0.25 19.83 3.36
C VAL A 162 -0.52 20.89 4.42
N ASP A 163 -1.15 21.98 4.01
CA ASP A 163 -1.86 22.87 4.93
C ASP A 163 -3.25 22.28 5.18
N ILE A 164 -3.51 21.81 6.41
CA ILE A 164 -4.78 21.16 6.77
C ILE A 164 -5.99 22.11 6.67
N THR A 165 -5.76 23.42 6.67
CA THR A 165 -6.82 24.41 6.52
C THR A 165 -7.20 24.69 5.07
N ASP A 166 -6.40 24.20 4.11
CA ASP A 166 -6.72 24.31 2.68
C ASP A 166 -7.94 23.44 2.32
N PRO A 167 -9.05 24.04 1.87
CA PRO A 167 -10.23 23.28 1.45
C PRO A 167 -9.94 22.32 0.27
N ALA A 168 -8.87 22.54 -0.48
CA ALA A 168 -8.46 21.65 -1.57
C ALA A 168 -8.07 20.25 -1.06
N VAL A 169 -7.41 20.18 0.11
CA VAL A 169 -7.03 18.91 0.76
C VAL A 169 -8.27 18.07 1.06
N HIS A 170 -9.30 18.66 1.65
CA HIS A 170 -10.56 17.95 1.94
C HIS A 170 -11.32 17.53 0.67
N ARG A 171 -11.24 18.32 -0.40
CA ARG A 171 -11.84 17.95 -1.69
C ARG A 171 -11.08 16.79 -2.33
N ALA A 172 -9.75 16.82 -2.28
CA ALA A 172 -8.89 15.74 -2.79
C ALA A 172 -9.14 14.43 -2.03
N ALA A 173 -9.14 14.45 -0.71
CA ALA A 173 -9.43 13.28 0.13
C ALA A 173 -10.78 12.64 -0.22
N ARG A 174 -11.86 13.45 -0.34
CA ARG A 174 -13.18 12.93 -0.74
C ARG A 174 -13.22 12.36 -2.15
N ARG A 175 -12.50 12.95 -3.09
CA ARG A 175 -12.39 12.45 -4.47
C ARG A 175 -11.55 11.18 -4.51
N GLY A 176 -10.44 11.14 -3.79
CA GLY A 176 -9.58 9.97 -3.63
C GLY A 176 -10.38 8.77 -3.09
N LEU A 177 -11.14 8.94 -2.02
CA LEU A 177 -12.01 7.88 -1.45
C LEU A 177 -13.03 7.34 -2.47
N ARG A 178 -13.61 8.18 -3.31
CA ARG A 178 -14.53 7.72 -4.39
C ARG A 178 -13.79 6.89 -5.43
N LEU A 179 -12.55 7.26 -5.78
CA LEU A 179 -11.72 6.50 -6.71
C LEU A 179 -11.29 5.17 -6.09
N VAL A 180 -10.94 5.12 -4.80
CA VAL A 180 -10.66 3.87 -4.07
C VAL A 180 -11.86 2.93 -4.14
N TRP A 181 -13.04 3.45 -3.83
CA TRP A 181 -14.28 2.66 -3.88
C TRP A 181 -14.57 2.12 -5.27
N TRP A 182 -14.44 2.97 -6.30
CA TRP A 182 -14.65 2.58 -7.70
C TRP A 182 -13.62 1.54 -8.15
N LYS A 183 -12.35 1.75 -7.82
CA LYS A 183 -11.26 0.80 -8.09
C LYS A 183 -11.53 -0.56 -7.44
N TYR A 184 -11.95 -0.58 -6.18
CA TYR A 184 -12.29 -1.81 -5.48
C TYR A 184 -13.43 -2.58 -6.17
N ILE A 185 -14.47 -1.90 -6.63
CA ILE A 185 -15.57 -2.56 -7.37
C ILE A 185 -15.02 -3.14 -8.69
N ALA A 186 -14.20 -2.38 -9.40
CA ALA A 186 -13.67 -2.78 -10.69
C ALA A 186 -12.65 -3.92 -10.62
N ALA A 187 -11.78 -3.90 -9.61
CA ALA A 187 -10.71 -4.91 -9.45
C ALA A 187 -11.18 -6.23 -8.85
N SER A 188 -12.25 -6.23 -8.05
CA SER A 188 -12.65 -7.42 -7.31
C SER A 188 -13.59 -8.33 -8.12
N ASN A 189 -13.22 -9.62 -8.21
CA ASN A 189 -14.05 -10.62 -8.87
C ASN A 189 -15.39 -10.79 -8.13
N PRO A 190 -16.54 -10.74 -8.84
CA PRO A 190 -17.87 -10.91 -8.25
C PRO A 190 -18.05 -12.21 -7.46
N ARG A 191 -17.31 -13.29 -7.79
CA ARG A 191 -17.39 -14.59 -7.12
C ARG A 191 -17.00 -14.54 -5.66
N TYR A 192 -16.08 -13.62 -5.28
CA TYR A 192 -15.59 -13.49 -3.91
C TYR A 192 -16.36 -12.46 -3.06
N ALA A 193 -17.54 -12.02 -3.53
CA ALA A 193 -18.37 -11.10 -2.76
C ALA A 193 -18.92 -11.76 -1.50
N THR A 194 -18.76 -11.09 -0.35
CA THR A 194 -19.10 -11.58 0.98
C THR A 194 -20.61 -11.63 1.26
N SER A 195 -21.44 -10.99 0.43
CA SER A 195 -22.89 -11.05 0.55
C SER A 195 -23.57 -11.17 -0.82
N THR A 196 -24.77 -11.78 -0.83
CA THR A 196 -25.57 -11.98 -2.04
C THR A 196 -25.90 -10.64 -2.73
N LEU A 197 -26.28 -9.62 -1.96
CA LEU A 197 -26.56 -8.29 -2.50
C LEU A 197 -25.33 -7.66 -3.17
N ARG A 198 -24.17 -7.71 -2.52
CA ARG A 198 -22.91 -7.22 -3.10
C ARG A 198 -22.54 -7.99 -4.37
N ARG A 199 -22.81 -9.28 -4.41
CA ARG A 199 -22.59 -10.14 -5.58
C ARG A 199 -23.47 -9.70 -6.75
N ILE A 200 -24.75 -9.50 -6.51
CA ILE A 200 -25.69 -9.02 -7.55
C ILE A 200 -25.25 -7.66 -8.09
N ILE A 201 -24.95 -6.70 -7.22
CA ILE A 201 -24.48 -5.37 -7.62
C ILE A 201 -23.21 -5.47 -8.47
N LYS A 202 -22.24 -6.30 -8.07
CA LYS A 202 -21.00 -6.51 -8.85
C LYS A 202 -21.27 -7.11 -10.22
N TYR A 203 -22.15 -8.11 -10.33
CA TYR A 203 -22.51 -8.68 -11.64
C TYR A 203 -23.22 -7.66 -12.54
N MET A 204 -24.07 -6.81 -11.97
CA MET A 204 -24.74 -5.75 -12.74
C MET A 204 -23.74 -4.68 -13.24
N LEU A 205 -22.73 -4.35 -12.45
CA LEU A 205 -21.70 -3.37 -12.81
C LEU A 205 -20.57 -3.96 -13.65
N TYR A 206 -20.40 -5.28 -13.68
CA TYR A 206 -19.30 -5.95 -14.37
C TYR A 206 -19.14 -5.57 -15.84
N PRO A 207 -20.19 -5.44 -16.67
CA PRO A 207 -20.06 -5.02 -18.06
C PRO A 207 -19.37 -3.66 -18.22
N ILE A 208 -19.54 -2.77 -17.23
CA ILE A 208 -18.94 -1.42 -17.23
C ILE A 208 -17.54 -1.47 -16.64
N THR A 209 -17.39 -2.17 -15.52
CA THR A 209 -16.13 -2.18 -14.74
C THR A 209 -15.02 -2.98 -15.41
N ARG A 210 -15.35 -4.00 -16.23
CA ARG A 210 -14.36 -4.80 -16.97
C ARG A 210 -13.48 -3.99 -17.94
N PHE A 211 -13.94 -2.81 -18.35
CA PHE A 211 -13.20 -1.92 -19.24
C PHE A 211 -12.49 -0.79 -18.48
N ALA A 212 -12.59 -0.76 -17.14
CA ALA A 212 -11.93 0.26 -16.35
C ALA A 212 -10.42 0.06 -16.36
N ASP A 213 -9.67 1.08 -16.77
CA ASP A 213 -8.21 1.07 -16.60
C ASP A 213 -7.86 1.36 -15.13
N LEU A 214 -7.57 0.31 -14.37
CA LEU A 214 -7.24 0.40 -12.94
C LEU A 214 -5.98 1.24 -12.70
N TYR A 215 -5.03 1.20 -13.63
CA TYR A 215 -3.81 2.02 -13.55
C TYR A 215 -4.10 3.50 -13.75
N ALA A 216 -5.01 3.83 -14.66
CA ALA A 216 -5.47 5.21 -14.85
C ALA A 216 -6.19 5.75 -13.60
N ILE A 217 -6.99 4.91 -12.93
CA ILE A 217 -7.64 5.27 -11.66
C ILE A 217 -6.59 5.55 -10.58
N SER A 218 -5.59 4.68 -10.43
CA SER A 218 -4.50 4.86 -9.46
C SER A 218 -3.64 6.06 -9.76
N ARG A 219 -3.35 6.33 -11.05
CA ARG A 219 -2.71 7.57 -11.48
C ARG A 219 -3.51 8.80 -11.03
N ARG A 220 -4.83 8.77 -11.24
CA ARG A 220 -5.69 9.89 -10.85
C ARG A 220 -5.74 10.10 -9.34
N GLN A 221 -5.66 9.03 -8.54
CA GLN A 221 -5.53 9.13 -7.08
C GLN A 221 -4.23 9.83 -6.69
N ASP A 222 -3.10 9.38 -7.24
CA ASP A 222 -1.79 9.96 -6.96
C ASP A 222 -1.69 11.43 -7.42
N GLU A 223 -2.24 11.78 -8.59
CA GLU A 223 -2.33 13.17 -9.07
C GLU A 223 -3.12 14.08 -8.13
N LEU A 224 -4.22 13.59 -7.55
CA LEU A 224 -5.02 14.35 -6.58
C LEU A 224 -4.25 14.59 -5.29
N ALA A 225 -3.51 13.59 -4.82
CA ALA A 225 -2.66 13.69 -3.64
C ALA A 225 -1.52 14.69 -3.88
N ARG A 226 -0.76 14.52 -4.95
CA ARG A 226 0.34 15.43 -5.35
C ARG A 226 -0.10 16.87 -5.53
N ALA A 227 -1.31 17.11 -6.06
CA ALA A 227 -1.82 18.46 -6.24
C ALA A 227 -2.03 19.21 -4.90
N CYS A 228 -2.12 18.48 -3.79
CA CYS A 228 -2.22 19.03 -2.44
C CYS A 228 -0.86 19.16 -1.74
N HIS A 229 0.16 18.50 -2.26
CA HIS A 229 1.51 18.56 -1.69
C HIS A 229 2.07 19.98 -1.72
N ARG A 230 2.75 20.39 -0.65
CA ARG A 230 3.43 21.68 -0.53
C ARG A 230 4.88 21.43 -0.14
N SER A 231 5.80 22.12 -0.78
CA SER A 231 7.22 22.12 -0.38
C SER A 231 7.44 22.81 0.96
N SER A 232 6.58 23.78 1.30
CA SER A 232 6.54 24.46 2.59
C SER A 232 5.11 24.91 2.89
N VAL A 233 4.78 25.05 4.16
CA VAL A 233 3.51 25.60 4.66
C VAL A 233 3.81 26.89 5.39
N GLU A 234 3.11 27.97 5.08
CA GLU A 234 3.36 29.30 5.66
C GLU A 234 3.19 29.32 7.17
N ASN A 235 2.17 28.63 7.69
CA ASN A 235 1.96 28.49 9.13
C ASN A 235 2.31 27.05 9.56
N PRO A 236 3.41 26.85 10.31
CA PRO A 236 3.82 25.51 10.78
C PRO A 236 2.76 24.81 11.64
N ASP A 237 1.90 25.54 12.34
CA ASP A 237 0.82 24.95 13.15
C ASP A 237 -0.23 24.25 12.29
N ASN A 238 -0.36 24.63 11.03
CA ASN A 238 -1.29 24.02 10.06
C ASN A 238 -0.64 22.89 9.22
N GLU A 239 0.69 22.75 9.31
CA GLU A 239 1.42 21.74 8.58
C GLU A 239 1.09 20.33 9.09
N ARG A 240 0.71 19.44 8.18
CA ARG A 240 0.52 18.01 8.47
C ARG A 240 1.05 17.15 7.33
N TYR A 241 1.51 15.96 7.72
CA TYR A 241 1.79 14.89 6.78
C TYR A 241 0.58 13.96 6.76
N VAL A 242 -0.05 13.81 5.61
CA VAL A 242 -1.29 13.04 5.45
C VAL A 242 -1.21 12.06 4.30
N LEU A 243 -1.89 10.94 4.43
CA LEU A 243 -2.16 10.00 3.34
C LEU A 243 -3.48 10.43 2.65
N LEU A 244 -3.44 10.71 1.35
CA LEU A 244 -4.57 11.18 0.55
C LEU A 244 -5.04 10.15 -0.51
#